data_4bd3ce1ecfe0c6d35ca59c2479567b94
#
_entry.id   4bd3ce1ecfe0c6d35ca59c2479567b94
#
_cell.length_a   1.000
_cell.length_b   1.000
_cell.length_c   1.000
_cell.angle_alpha   90.00
_cell.angle_beta   90.00
_cell.angle_gamma   90.00
#
_symmetry.space_group_name_H-M   'P 1'
#
loop_
_entity.id
_entity.type
_entity.pdbx_description
1 polymer ?
#
loop_
_entity_poly.entity_id
_entity_poly.type
_entity_poly.pdbx_seq_one_letter_code
_entity_poly.pdbx_strand_id
1 'polypeptide(L)'
;MKYDFIEIGTSDFDTFIQRANDNTIGISVEPIKYYLDRLPNPRGVKKLNCAVSLDGNHGREKVYYIPDNVIQENNLPPWIRGCNSMGDYHYQHKHRKLQHLVTTEEVDTIPIGIS
;
A
#
# COMPACT_ATOMS: atom_id res chain seq x y z
N MET A 1 18.94 -1.60 15.89
CA MET A 1 17.93 -2.68 15.80
C MET A 1 17.99 -3.29 14.41
N LYS A 2 17.99 -4.59 14.34
CA LYS A 2 17.94 -5.29 13.06
C LYS A 2 16.50 -5.64 12.73
N TYR A 3 16.11 -5.37 11.50
CA TYR A 3 14.82 -5.80 10.96
C TYR A 3 15.02 -7.03 10.10
N ASP A 4 14.08 -7.97 10.22
CA ASP A 4 14.06 -9.12 9.31
C ASP A 4 13.52 -8.69 7.94
N PHE A 5 12.64 -7.68 7.91
CA PHE A 5 12.16 -7.11 6.66
C PHE A 5 11.64 -5.69 6.85
N ILE A 6 11.65 -4.93 5.76
CA ILE A 6 10.93 -3.67 5.60
C ILE A 6 10.26 -3.77 4.25
N GLU A 7 8.92 -3.80 4.22
CA GLU A 7 8.17 -3.95 3.00
C GLU A 7 7.33 -2.70 2.75
N ILE A 8 7.45 -2.13 1.57
CA ILE A 8 6.79 -0.89 1.17
C ILE A 8 5.81 -1.19 0.05
N GLY A 9 4.56 -0.74 0.21
CA GLY A 9 3.51 -1.03 -0.76
C GLY A 9 3.05 -2.46 -0.69
N THR A 10 2.74 -2.92 0.52
CA THR A 10 2.50 -4.34 0.78
C THR A 10 1.22 -4.87 0.15
N SER A 11 0.19 -4.02 -0.03
CA SER A 11 -1.14 -4.51 -0.34
C SER A 11 -1.59 -5.52 0.73
N ASP A 12 -2.35 -6.56 0.37
CA ASP A 12 -2.78 -7.58 1.33
C ASP A 12 -2.63 -9.00 0.78
N PHE A 13 -1.73 -9.19 -0.18
CA PHE A 13 -1.49 -10.51 -0.75
C PHE A 13 0.01 -10.72 -0.98
N ASP A 14 0.45 -11.96 -0.73
CA ASP A 14 1.82 -12.43 -0.95
C ASP A 14 2.88 -11.51 -0.32
N THR A 15 2.68 -11.17 0.98
CA THR A 15 3.53 -10.24 1.70
C THR A 15 4.38 -10.95 2.74
N PHE A 16 5.48 -10.30 3.16
CA PHE A 16 6.33 -10.83 4.22
C PHE A 16 5.62 -10.89 5.56
N ILE A 17 4.76 -9.92 5.86
CA ILE A 17 4.04 -9.90 7.14
C ILE A 17 3.11 -11.11 7.27
N GLN A 18 2.57 -11.61 6.16
CA GLN A 18 1.71 -12.80 6.17
C GLN A 18 2.47 -14.07 6.54
N ARG A 19 3.79 -14.08 6.38
CA ARG A 19 4.68 -15.19 6.74
C ARG A 19 5.37 -14.99 8.07
N ALA A 20 5.15 -13.84 8.71
CA ALA A 20 5.81 -13.49 9.97
C ALA A 20 5.21 -14.27 11.15
N ASN A 21 6.04 -14.50 12.16
CA ASN A 21 5.62 -15.03 13.46
C ASN A 21 5.96 -13.99 14.53
N ASP A 22 5.73 -14.32 15.81
CA ASP A 22 5.94 -13.35 16.90
C ASP A 22 7.42 -13.07 17.20
N ASN A 23 8.33 -13.78 16.57
CA ASN A 23 9.78 -13.53 16.68
C ASN A 23 10.30 -12.70 15.50
N THR A 24 9.47 -12.49 14.48
CA THR A 24 9.84 -11.69 13.31
C THR A 24 9.79 -10.21 13.66
N ILE A 25 10.82 -9.46 13.30
CA ILE A 25 10.87 -8.01 13.50
C ILE A 25 10.85 -7.34 12.13
N GLY A 26 9.88 -6.47 11.92
CA GLY A 26 9.74 -5.84 10.61
C GLY A 26 8.85 -4.61 10.62
N ILE A 27 8.78 -4.00 9.45
CA ILE A 27 7.90 -2.86 9.19
C ILE A 27 7.17 -3.11 7.88
N SER A 28 5.85 -2.94 7.91
CA SER A 28 5.01 -3.00 6.71
C SER A 28 4.37 -1.65 6.48
N VAL A 29 4.61 -1.07 5.32
CA VAL A 29 4.12 0.25 4.94
C VAL A 29 3.13 0.10 3.79
N GLU A 30 1.91 0.60 3.98
CA GLU A 30 0.89 0.52 2.94
C GLU A 30 0.01 1.78 3.00
N PRO A 31 -0.07 2.55 1.90
CA PRO A 31 -0.87 3.77 1.88
C PRO A 31 -2.38 3.51 1.90
N ILE A 32 -2.83 2.37 1.42
CA ILE A 32 -4.26 2.06 1.39
C ILE A 32 -4.65 1.34 2.69
N LYS A 33 -5.34 2.05 3.57
CA LYS A 33 -5.70 1.55 4.90
C LYS A 33 -6.47 0.23 4.84
N TYR A 34 -7.36 0.07 3.87
CA TYR A 34 -8.15 -1.16 3.68
C TYR A 34 -7.23 -2.38 3.58
N TYR A 35 -6.16 -2.28 2.80
CA TYR A 35 -5.23 -3.41 2.64
C TYR A 35 -4.39 -3.62 3.90
N LEU A 36 -3.93 -2.55 4.51
CA LEU A 36 -3.11 -2.65 5.72
C LEU A 36 -3.88 -3.30 6.86
N ASP A 37 -5.15 -2.94 7.03
CA ASP A 37 -5.99 -3.46 8.11
C ASP A 37 -6.30 -4.95 7.95
N ARG A 38 -6.19 -5.49 6.74
CA ARG A 38 -6.42 -6.91 6.47
C ARG A 38 -5.20 -7.79 6.75
N LEU A 39 -4.05 -7.18 6.99
CA LEU A 39 -2.82 -7.91 7.29
C LEU A 39 -2.80 -8.34 8.75
N PRO A 40 -2.12 -9.46 9.07
CA PRO A 40 -1.99 -9.91 10.46
C PRO A 40 -1.19 -8.93 11.30
N ASN A 41 -1.20 -9.14 12.61
CA ASN A 41 -0.52 -8.28 13.57
C ASN A 41 0.51 -9.06 14.39
N PRO A 42 1.61 -9.55 13.79
CA PRO A 42 2.67 -10.20 14.56
C PRO A 42 3.28 -9.22 15.55
N ARG A 43 3.68 -9.72 16.72
CA ARG A 43 4.12 -8.88 17.84
C ARG A 43 5.26 -7.92 17.48
N GLY A 44 6.22 -8.38 16.67
CA GLY A 44 7.42 -7.61 16.34
C GLY A 44 7.30 -6.80 15.05
N VAL A 45 6.14 -6.75 14.43
CA VAL A 45 5.96 -6.05 13.15
C VAL A 45 5.09 -4.82 13.33
N LYS A 46 5.64 -3.66 12.93
CA LYS A 46 4.91 -2.39 12.93
C LYS A 46 4.23 -2.21 11.59
N LYS A 47 2.95 -1.86 11.62
CA LYS A 47 2.17 -1.54 10.43
C LYS A 47 2.01 -0.02 10.34
N LEU A 48 2.39 0.57 9.22
CA LEU A 48 2.32 2.01 9.01
C LEU A 48 1.42 2.32 7.81
N ASN A 49 0.35 3.08 8.06
CA ASN A 49 -0.54 3.55 7.01
C ASN A 49 -0.01 4.87 6.46
N CYS A 50 0.92 4.78 5.56
CA CYS A 50 1.54 5.94 4.93
C CYS A 50 2.19 5.54 3.61
N ALA A 51 2.63 6.53 2.86
CA ALA A 51 3.44 6.33 1.67
C ALA A 51 4.87 6.80 1.95
N VAL A 52 5.80 6.36 1.13
CA VAL A 52 7.20 6.78 1.24
C VAL A 52 7.43 7.94 0.30
N SER A 53 8.03 9.00 0.82
CA SER A 53 8.35 10.20 0.05
C SER A 53 9.70 10.04 -0.66
N LEU A 54 9.74 10.38 -1.94
CA LEU A 54 10.97 10.35 -2.72
C LEU A 54 11.81 11.60 -2.53
N ASP A 55 11.22 12.68 -2.03
CA ASP A 55 11.91 13.96 -1.84
C ASP A 55 12.54 14.13 -0.46
N GLY A 56 12.39 13.12 0.39
CA GLY A 56 12.97 13.15 1.73
C GLY A 56 12.19 13.96 2.77
N ASN A 57 11.01 14.43 2.45
CA ASN A 57 10.21 15.28 3.31
C ASN A 57 8.97 14.56 3.82
N HIS A 58 8.52 14.97 5.02
CA HIS A 58 7.18 14.59 5.48
C HIS A 58 6.14 15.45 4.77
N GLY A 59 4.98 14.89 4.51
CA GLY A 59 3.89 15.62 3.86
C GLY A 59 2.64 14.77 3.74
N ARG A 60 1.79 15.15 2.81
CA ARG A 60 0.58 14.39 2.47
C ARG A 60 0.47 14.29 0.97
N GLU A 61 -0.08 13.19 0.50
CA GLU A 61 -0.26 12.94 -0.92
C GLU A 61 -1.53 12.13 -1.14
N LYS A 62 -2.07 12.18 -2.35
CA LYS A 62 -3.22 11.37 -2.72
C LYS A 62 -2.75 10.06 -3.34
N VAL A 63 -3.32 8.95 -2.86
CA VAL A 63 -3.15 7.66 -3.51
C VAL A 63 -4.37 7.38 -4.38
N TYR A 64 -4.12 6.96 -5.62
CA TYR A 64 -5.13 6.66 -6.64
C TYR A 64 -5.24 5.15 -6.78
N TYR A 65 -6.43 4.59 -6.59
CA TYR A 65 -6.62 3.16 -6.69
C TYR A 65 -8.08 2.82 -6.98
N ILE A 66 -8.34 1.60 -7.43
CA ILE A 66 -9.69 1.10 -7.62
C ILE A 66 -10.01 0.18 -6.44
N PRO A 67 -11.06 0.48 -5.65
CA PRO A 67 -11.43 -0.37 -4.52
C PRO A 67 -11.76 -1.80 -4.92
N ASP A 68 -11.50 -2.74 -4.02
CA ASP A 68 -11.69 -4.16 -4.27
C ASP A 68 -13.14 -4.50 -4.67
N ASN A 69 -14.12 -3.92 -3.98
CA ASN A 69 -15.52 -4.13 -4.32
C ASN A 69 -15.87 -3.63 -5.73
N VAL A 70 -15.25 -2.54 -6.17
CA VAL A 70 -15.46 -1.98 -7.51
C VAL A 70 -14.84 -2.90 -8.56
N ILE A 71 -13.67 -3.47 -8.28
CA ILE A 71 -13.02 -4.46 -9.15
C ILE A 71 -13.95 -5.65 -9.36
N GLN A 72 -14.53 -6.17 -8.28
CA GLN A 72 -15.44 -7.32 -8.33
C GLN A 72 -16.73 -6.99 -9.08
N GLU A 73 -17.34 -5.85 -8.77
CA GLU A 73 -18.61 -5.43 -9.39
C GLU A 73 -18.49 -5.23 -10.90
N ASN A 74 -17.32 -4.84 -11.36
CA ASN A 74 -17.07 -4.57 -12.79
C ASN A 74 -16.35 -5.72 -13.50
N ASN A 75 -16.17 -6.87 -12.84
CA ASN A 75 -15.49 -8.04 -13.38
C ASN A 75 -14.09 -7.72 -13.92
N LEU A 76 -13.38 -6.85 -13.23
CA LEU A 76 -12.02 -6.49 -13.61
C LEU A 76 -11.05 -7.61 -13.19
N PRO A 77 -9.91 -7.74 -13.89
CA PRO A 77 -8.90 -8.73 -13.50
C PRO A 77 -8.42 -8.50 -12.06
N PRO A 78 -8.25 -9.56 -11.26
CA PRO A 78 -7.84 -9.42 -9.86
C PRO A 78 -6.52 -8.67 -9.65
N TRP A 79 -5.60 -8.71 -10.62
CA TRP A 79 -4.30 -8.04 -10.51
C TRP A 79 -4.42 -6.51 -10.46
N ILE A 80 -5.58 -5.95 -10.82
CA ILE A 80 -5.84 -4.51 -10.74
C ILE A 80 -5.73 -3.99 -9.30
N ARG A 81 -5.96 -4.85 -8.29
CA ARG A 81 -5.76 -4.49 -6.88
C ARG A 81 -4.36 -3.97 -6.59
N GLY A 82 -3.37 -4.46 -7.32
CA GLY A 82 -1.99 -4.02 -7.15
C GLY A 82 -1.65 -2.74 -7.90
N CYS A 83 -2.57 -2.22 -8.70
CA CYS A 83 -2.35 -1.02 -9.48
C CYS A 83 -2.81 0.20 -8.67
N ASN A 84 -1.86 0.87 -8.05
CA ASN A 84 -2.12 2.14 -7.36
C ASN A 84 -0.96 3.08 -7.59
N SER A 85 -1.19 4.36 -7.43
CA SER A 85 -0.15 5.36 -7.68
C SER A 85 -0.35 6.58 -6.80
N MET A 86 0.72 7.34 -6.62
CA MET A 86 0.72 8.55 -5.81
C MET A 86 0.65 9.77 -6.72
N GLY A 87 -0.24 10.70 -6.39
CA GLY A 87 -0.29 12.03 -7.02
C GLY A 87 -0.99 12.11 -8.36
N ASP A 88 -1.22 11.00 -9.05
CA ASP A 88 -1.92 10.95 -10.34
C ASP A 88 -2.41 9.53 -10.60
N TYR A 89 -3.19 9.38 -11.66
CA TYR A 89 -3.70 8.08 -12.08
C TYR A 89 -2.58 7.11 -12.44
N HIS A 90 -2.78 5.85 -12.06
CA HIS A 90 -1.87 4.78 -12.46
C HIS A 90 -1.94 4.57 -13.98
N TYR A 91 -0.79 4.24 -14.57
CA TYR A 91 -0.69 3.98 -16.01
C TYR A 91 -1.75 3.01 -16.52
N GLN A 92 -1.97 1.89 -15.81
CA GLN A 92 -2.94 0.88 -16.22
C GLN A 92 -4.38 1.40 -16.18
N HIS A 93 -4.71 2.30 -15.24
CA HIS A 93 -6.03 2.89 -15.19
C HIS A 93 -6.27 3.78 -16.42
N LYS A 94 -5.26 4.55 -16.84
CA LYS A 94 -5.37 5.39 -18.05
C LYS A 94 -5.46 4.54 -19.30
N HIS A 95 -4.59 3.53 -19.42
CA HIS A 95 -4.51 2.67 -20.59
C HIS A 95 -5.81 1.89 -20.82
N ARG A 96 -6.43 1.43 -19.74
CA ARG A 96 -7.69 0.67 -19.80
C ARG A 96 -8.93 1.54 -19.68
N LYS A 97 -8.77 2.86 -19.64
CA LYS A 97 -9.89 3.83 -19.54
C LYS A 97 -10.75 3.57 -18.30
N LEU A 98 -10.11 3.35 -17.16
CA LEU A 98 -10.77 3.03 -15.89
C LEU A 98 -10.79 4.18 -14.91
N GLN A 99 -10.42 5.40 -15.34
CA GLN A 99 -10.32 6.55 -14.41
C GLN A 99 -11.62 6.83 -13.65
N HIS A 100 -12.77 6.58 -14.28
CA HIS A 100 -14.08 6.81 -13.65
C HIS A 100 -14.36 5.85 -12.48
N LEU A 101 -13.58 4.78 -12.33
CA LEU A 101 -13.71 3.82 -11.24
C LEU A 101 -12.71 4.06 -10.12
N VAL A 102 -11.75 4.96 -10.34
CA VAL A 102 -10.68 5.25 -9.39
C VAL A 102 -11.19 6.13 -8.26
N THR A 103 -10.81 5.81 -7.05
CA THR A 103 -10.99 6.67 -5.89
C THR A 103 -9.63 7.15 -5.39
N THR A 104 -9.64 8.17 -4.54
CA THR A 104 -8.42 8.69 -3.94
C THR A 104 -8.54 8.76 -2.43
N GLU A 105 -7.41 8.56 -1.73
CA GLU A 105 -7.30 8.79 -0.30
C GLU A 105 -6.08 9.66 -0.05
N GLU A 106 -6.19 10.58 0.90
CA GLU A 106 -5.02 11.32 1.35
C GLU A 106 -4.30 10.52 2.41
N VAL A 107 -2.99 10.39 2.26
CA VAL A 107 -2.15 9.65 3.19
C VAL A 107 -0.94 10.49 3.57
N ASP A 108 -0.42 10.24 4.75
CA ASP A 108 0.83 10.85 5.17
C ASP A 108 1.98 10.25 4.37
N THR A 109 2.95 11.08 4.03
CA THR A 109 4.19 10.62 3.40
C THR A 109 5.33 10.78 4.39
N ILE A 110 6.21 9.78 4.41
CA ILE A 110 7.38 9.78 5.26
C ILE A 110 8.63 9.60 4.40
N PRO A 111 9.77 10.18 4.79
CA PRO A 111 10.99 9.97 4.03
C PRO A 111 11.55 8.57 4.25
N ILE A 112 12.26 8.07 3.23
CA ILE A 112 13.08 6.87 3.37
C ILE A 112 14.39 7.30 4.04
N GLY A 113 14.32 7.62 5.29
CA GLY A 113 15.52 7.92 6.05
C GLY A 113 15.59 6.94 7.19
N ILE A 114 16.03 5.76 6.89
CA ILE A 114 16.21 4.76 7.92
C ILE A 114 17.67 4.78 8.31
N SER A 115 17.94 5.52 9.32
CA SER A 115 19.25 5.49 9.95
C SER A 115 19.21 4.50 11.10
#